data_03e47868e45ccd0b44510baf9cbe2740
#
_entry.id   03e47868e45ccd0b44510baf9cbe2740
#
_cell.length_a   1.000
_cell.length_b   1.000
_cell.length_c   1.000
_cell.angle_alpha   90.00
_cell.angle_beta   90.00
_cell.angle_gamma   90.00
#
_symmetry.space_group_name_H-M   'P 1'
#
loop_
_entity.id
_entity.type
_entity.pdbx_description
1 polymer ?
#
loop_
_entity_poly.entity_id
_entity_poly.type
_entity_poly.pdbx_seq_one_letter_code
_entity_poly.pdbx_strand_id
1 'polypeptide(L)'
;MSRDGHRALRQAVQRERAEAVRRSKIKSAERYEKGYQAGYEQGVMEGRRTFALPFEGTSIIIPTYNQKNLVLQCIASIEAHTELPYEIIVVDDGSTDGTSKALQKRRGAIRVGIHQQNLGFASAVNTGLMMAKGRTIVLLNNDVLVTERWLSQMLIALNSSSAAVVGPVTNYISGEQQINTSYSSLPEMEAFAAKYNASDSLKWRYTDRLVGFCLLFHRHVFEEVGYFDEGYEIGNFEDDDWILRLQLQGKRLMIAGDTFVHHIGSVTMKSLGEEGFAAVNDKNEHFFREKWGNFSELSQRMKEKDGGLRNRRSVDFFPTHIWVEGGSGKRFWLEHGVKYPLSGSLITGAVPNKTVRLSVIDLLQIPTGIQPSNIGFNYSGGARLREGMVVHTGNGRRYQLDRGQLREIASVYACRLWGLPMEPELITLEELKQYEEGTPIVPPPRLRSVEL
;
A
#
# COMPACT_ATOMS: atom_id res chain seq x y z
N MET A 1 71.08 -36.09 26.97
CA MET A 1 70.08 -34.97 26.96
C MET A 1 69.15 -35.15 28.15
N SER A 2 69.07 -34.17 29.03
CA SER A 2 68.27 -34.27 30.25
C SER A 2 66.76 -34.22 29.91
N ARG A 3 65.94 -34.80 30.76
CA ARG A 3 64.44 -34.81 30.64
C ARG A 3 63.87 -33.42 30.50
N ASP A 4 64.52 -32.43 31.05
CA ASP A 4 64.14 -30.99 30.97
C ASP A 4 64.30 -30.38 29.55
N GLY A 5 65.37 -30.81 28.81
CA GLY A 5 65.58 -30.36 27.45
C GLY A 5 64.48 -30.84 26.47
N HIS A 6 64.01 -32.06 26.66
CA HIS A 6 62.90 -32.60 25.84
C HIS A 6 61.53 -31.92 26.14
N ARG A 7 61.33 -31.47 27.36
CA ARG A 7 60.10 -30.77 27.79
C ARG A 7 60.09 -29.34 27.21
N ALA A 8 61.21 -28.64 27.25
CA ALA A 8 61.36 -27.31 26.67
C ALA A 8 61.17 -27.31 25.15
N LEU A 9 61.74 -28.30 24.44
CA LEU A 9 61.58 -28.44 23.00
C LEU A 9 60.12 -28.72 22.60
N ARG A 10 59.39 -29.60 23.34
CA ARG A 10 57.98 -29.83 23.10
C ARG A 10 57.12 -28.60 23.33
N GLN A 11 57.41 -27.81 24.36
CA GLN A 11 56.70 -26.54 24.59
C GLN A 11 56.95 -25.50 23.51
N ALA A 12 58.17 -25.40 23.01
CA ALA A 12 58.52 -24.50 21.89
C ALA A 12 57.79 -24.89 20.61
N VAL A 13 57.75 -26.18 20.27
CA VAL A 13 57.00 -26.69 19.08
C VAL A 13 55.48 -26.48 19.22
N GLN A 14 54.95 -26.64 20.43
CA GLN A 14 53.51 -26.38 20.67
C GLN A 14 53.17 -24.88 20.53
N ARG A 15 54.06 -23.97 20.98
CA ARG A 15 53.90 -22.50 20.82
C ARG A 15 53.97 -22.11 19.35
N GLU A 16 54.93 -22.61 18.58
CA GLU A 16 55.02 -22.35 17.14
C GLU A 16 53.75 -22.83 16.36
N ARG A 17 53.26 -24.04 16.67
CA ARG A 17 52.04 -24.54 16.08
C ARG A 17 50.82 -23.66 16.42
N ALA A 18 50.67 -23.24 17.67
CA ALA A 18 49.60 -22.36 18.11
C ALA A 18 49.66 -20.99 17.43
N GLU A 19 50.87 -20.41 17.26
CA GLU A 19 51.05 -19.14 16.52
C GLU A 19 50.75 -19.31 15.04
N ALA A 20 51.13 -20.41 14.40
CA ALA A 20 50.81 -20.66 12.97
C ALA A 20 49.31 -20.78 12.74
N VAL A 21 48.59 -21.49 13.64
CA VAL A 21 47.15 -21.59 13.60
C VAL A 21 46.50 -20.22 13.81
N ARG A 22 47.00 -19.43 14.74
CA ARG A 22 46.50 -18.05 14.97
C ARG A 22 46.69 -17.16 13.78
N ARG A 23 47.90 -17.18 13.13
CA ARG A 23 48.17 -16.42 11.89
C ARG A 23 47.29 -16.87 10.74
N SER A 24 47.01 -18.16 10.58
CA SER A 24 46.12 -18.71 9.57
C SER A 24 44.68 -18.22 9.76
N LYS A 25 44.15 -18.24 11.02
CA LYS A 25 42.82 -17.71 11.33
C LYS A 25 42.69 -16.21 11.05
N ILE A 26 43.72 -15.40 11.38
CA ILE A 26 43.75 -13.95 11.11
C ILE A 26 43.68 -13.72 9.60
N LYS A 27 44.55 -14.40 8.81
CA LYS A 27 44.53 -14.25 7.34
C LYS A 27 43.21 -14.68 6.72
N SER A 28 42.56 -15.70 7.26
CA SER A 28 41.21 -16.16 6.79
C SER A 28 40.16 -15.11 7.12
N ALA A 29 40.18 -14.51 8.31
CA ALA A 29 39.27 -13.44 8.70
C ALA A 29 39.44 -12.18 7.83
N GLU A 30 40.71 -11.78 7.57
CA GLU A 30 41.01 -10.63 6.67
C GLU A 30 40.54 -10.86 5.23
N ARG A 31 40.68 -12.10 4.71
CA ARG A 31 40.17 -12.44 3.38
C ARG A 31 38.66 -12.40 3.33
N TYR A 32 38.00 -12.91 4.37
CA TYR A 32 36.54 -12.87 4.49
C TYR A 32 36.05 -11.40 4.51
N GLU A 33 36.65 -10.57 5.35
CA GLU A 33 36.28 -9.16 5.49
C GLU A 33 36.45 -8.40 4.16
N LYS A 34 37.59 -8.60 3.48
CA LYS A 34 37.80 -7.99 2.14
C LYS A 34 36.78 -8.47 1.10
N GLY A 35 36.44 -9.75 1.12
CA GLY A 35 35.43 -10.30 0.20
C GLY A 35 34.03 -9.76 0.52
N TYR A 36 33.70 -9.66 1.80
CA TYR A 36 32.44 -9.08 2.25
C TYR A 36 32.33 -7.61 1.84
N GLN A 37 33.34 -6.81 2.11
CA GLN A 37 33.36 -5.37 1.76
C GLN A 37 33.23 -5.15 0.25
N ALA A 38 33.98 -5.91 -0.56
CA ALA A 38 33.88 -5.81 -2.02
C ALA A 38 32.50 -6.20 -2.55
N GLY A 39 31.91 -7.28 -2.00
CA GLY A 39 30.57 -7.72 -2.35
C GLY A 39 29.49 -6.71 -1.93
N TYR A 40 29.65 -6.10 -0.77
CA TYR A 40 28.76 -5.04 -0.27
C TYR A 40 28.82 -3.80 -1.18
N GLU A 41 30.01 -3.30 -1.52
CA GLU A 41 30.18 -2.13 -2.39
C GLU A 41 29.61 -2.40 -3.80
N GLN A 42 29.87 -3.58 -4.37
CA GLN A 42 29.30 -3.97 -5.64
C GLN A 42 27.77 -4.07 -5.58
N GLY A 43 27.22 -4.62 -4.50
CA GLY A 43 25.77 -4.71 -4.28
C GLY A 43 25.11 -3.34 -4.16
N VAL A 44 25.77 -2.39 -3.47
CA VAL A 44 25.29 -1.00 -3.35
C VAL A 44 25.30 -0.30 -4.71
N MET A 45 26.38 -0.47 -5.49
CA MET A 45 26.46 0.12 -6.84
C MET A 45 25.38 -0.43 -7.77
N GLU A 46 25.22 -1.75 -7.79
CA GLU A 46 24.19 -2.40 -8.61
C GLU A 46 22.78 -2.02 -8.15
N GLY A 47 22.55 -1.98 -6.84
CA GLY A 47 21.29 -1.50 -6.26
C GLY A 47 20.96 -0.07 -6.67
N ARG A 48 21.94 0.84 -6.71
CA ARG A 48 21.75 2.22 -7.19
C ARG A 48 21.44 2.25 -8.69
N ARG A 49 22.15 1.47 -9.49
CA ARG A 49 21.97 1.41 -10.95
C ARG A 49 20.59 0.88 -11.34
N THR A 50 20.06 -0.11 -10.61
CA THR A 50 18.79 -0.78 -10.91
C THR A 50 17.63 -0.25 -10.07
N PHE A 51 17.85 0.75 -9.22
CA PHE A 51 16.87 1.23 -8.25
C PHE A 51 15.55 1.66 -8.90
N ALA A 52 15.61 2.36 -10.01
CA ALA A 52 14.44 2.86 -10.73
C ALA A 52 13.85 1.86 -11.75
N LEU A 53 14.49 0.70 -11.96
CA LEU A 53 14.05 -0.27 -12.97
C LEU A 53 13.13 -1.32 -12.31
N PRO A 54 11.87 -1.45 -12.75
CA PRO A 54 11.04 -2.59 -12.39
C PRO A 54 11.68 -3.89 -12.87
N PHE A 55 11.51 -4.99 -12.13
CA PHE A 55 11.90 -6.31 -12.62
C PHE A 55 10.67 -7.08 -13.13
N GLU A 56 10.90 -8.00 -14.08
CA GLU A 56 9.86 -8.87 -14.62
C GLU A 56 9.51 -9.97 -13.62
N GLY A 57 8.69 -9.63 -12.63
CA GLY A 57 8.28 -10.55 -11.57
C GLY A 57 7.32 -9.89 -10.58
N THR A 58 7.10 -10.56 -9.46
CA THR A 58 6.14 -10.17 -8.44
C THR A 58 6.84 -9.73 -7.15
N SER A 59 6.51 -8.55 -6.63
CA SER A 59 6.86 -8.14 -5.27
C SER A 59 5.80 -8.65 -4.30
N ILE A 60 6.18 -9.55 -3.39
CA ILE A 60 5.31 -10.07 -2.33
C ILE A 60 5.59 -9.28 -1.06
N ILE A 61 4.64 -8.43 -0.66
CA ILE A 61 4.74 -7.54 0.50
C ILE A 61 4.05 -8.19 1.70
N ILE A 62 4.79 -8.35 2.79
CA ILE A 62 4.31 -8.97 4.03
C ILE A 62 4.50 -7.98 5.18
N PRO A 63 3.46 -7.23 5.57
CA PRO A 63 3.48 -6.47 6.81
C PRO A 63 3.47 -7.42 8.01
N THR A 64 4.28 -7.15 9.03
CA THR A 64 4.33 -7.98 10.23
C THR A 64 4.54 -7.14 11.49
N TYR A 65 3.88 -7.52 12.57
CA TYR A 65 4.09 -6.99 13.90
C TYR A 65 4.07 -8.12 14.91
N ASN A 66 5.20 -8.37 15.56
CA ASN A 66 5.39 -9.54 16.38
C ASN A 66 5.14 -10.84 15.56
N GLN A 67 4.73 -11.95 16.17
CA GLN A 67 4.38 -13.20 15.46
C GLN A 67 5.54 -13.78 14.64
N LYS A 68 6.77 -13.74 15.19
CA LYS A 68 8.00 -14.23 14.53
C LYS A 68 7.82 -15.57 13.82
N ASN A 69 7.19 -16.54 14.48
CA ASN A 69 7.05 -17.88 13.92
C ASN A 69 6.11 -17.93 12.72
N LEU A 70 5.03 -17.12 12.72
CA LEU A 70 4.08 -17.06 11.61
C LEU A 70 4.72 -16.46 10.37
N VAL A 71 5.38 -15.29 10.49
CA VAL A 71 6.04 -14.68 9.33
C VAL A 71 7.13 -15.57 8.74
N LEU A 72 7.86 -16.35 9.58
CA LEU A 72 8.84 -17.31 9.10
C LEU A 72 8.21 -18.49 8.38
N GLN A 73 7.06 -18.98 8.82
CA GLN A 73 6.28 -20.01 8.13
C GLN A 73 5.69 -19.50 6.82
N CYS A 74 5.15 -18.29 6.80
CA CYS A 74 4.67 -17.63 5.60
C CYS A 74 5.79 -17.53 4.55
N ILE A 75 6.97 -17.01 4.92
CA ILE A 75 8.13 -16.94 4.01
C ILE A 75 8.53 -18.34 3.51
N ALA A 76 8.59 -19.34 4.39
CA ALA A 76 8.95 -20.70 3.99
C ALA A 76 7.94 -21.30 3.00
N SER A 77 6.65 -21.02 3.15
CA SER A 77 5.62 -21.46 2.19
C SER A 77 5.80 -20.80 0.82
N ILE A 78 6.16 -19.50 0.79
CA ILE A 78 6.44 -18.79 -0.48
C ILE A 78 7.65 -19.41 -1.17
N GLU A 79 8.75 -19.64 -0.44
CA GLU A 79 9.98 -20.27 -0.96
C GLU A 79 9.74 -21.68 -1.50
N ALA A 80 8.80 -22.43 -0.88
CA ALA A 80 8.47 -23.79 -1.28
C ALA A 80 7.53 -23.88 -2.48
N HIS A 81 6.62 -22.91 -2.66
CA HIS A 81 5.49 -23.00 -3.59
C HIS A 81 5.48 -21.92 -4.68
N THR A 82 6.55 -21.14 -4.83
CA THR A 82 6.62 -20.07 -5.85
C THR A 82 7.79 -20.28 -6.78
N GLU A 83 7.51 -20.76 -8.00
CA GLU A 83 8.52 -21.02 -9.02
C GLU A 83 8.78 -19.83 -9.95
N LEU A 84 7.85 -18.88 -10.02
CA LEU A 84 7.92 -17.68 -10.85
C LEU A 84 8.87 -16.65 -10.25
N PRO A 85 9.45 -15.73 -11.04
CA PRO A 85 10.30 -14.67 -10.50
C PRO A 85 9.58 -13.80 -9.46
N TYR A 86 10.14 -13.71 -8.26
CA TYR A 86 9.60 -12.89 -7.17
C TYR A 86 10.70 -12.27 -6.30
N GLU A 87 10.32 -11.24 -5.56
CA GLU A 87 11.02 -10.76 -4.36
C GLU A 87 10.05 -10.79 -3.17
N ILE A 88 10.57 -11.02 -1.98
CA ILE A 88 9.82 -10.90 -0.72
C ILE A 88 10.23 -9.60 -0.05
N ILE A 89 9.26 -8.79 0.33
CA ILE A 89 9.44 -7.57 1.10
C ILE A 89 8.70 -7.73 2.41
N VAL A 90 9.43 -7.92 3.51
CA VAL A 90 8.82 -7.96 4.85
C VAL A 90 9.00 -6.61 5.51
N VAL A 91 7.92 -6.02 5.97
CA VAL A 91 7.97 -4.78 6.76
C VAL A 91 7.63 -5.10 8.20
N ASP A 92 8.65 -5.05 9.05
CA ASP A 92 8.52 -5.25 10.50
C ASP A 92 8.12 -3.92 11.16
N ASP A 93 6.91 -3.86 11.63
CA ASP A 93 6.28 -2.67 12.20
C ASP A 93 6.62 -2.48 13.70
N GLY A 94 7.91 -2.52 14.02
CA GLY A 94 8.40 -2.28 15.38
C GLY A 94 8.23 -3.47 16.34
N SER A 95 8.43 -4.70 15.86
CA SER A 95 8.32 -5.90 16.68
C SER A 95 9.32 -5.96 17.84
N THR A 96 8.88 -6.54 18.96
CA THR A 96 9.68 -6.70 20.20
C THR A 96 10.01 -8.16 20.53
N ASP A 97 9.44 -9.14 19.80
CA ASP A 97 9.59 -10.58 20.03
C ASP A 97 10.82 -11.22 19.35
N GLY A 98 11.69 -10.40 18.77
CA GLY A 98 12.87 -10.84 18.03
C GLY A 98 12.62 -11.14 16.56
N THR A 99 11.46 -10.75 15.99
CA THR A 99 11.12 -10.85 14.57
C THR A 99 12.20 -10.18 13.71
N SER A 100 12.54 -8.90 13.96
CA SER A 100 13.56 -8.14 13.21
C SER A 100 14.90 -8.89 13.15
N LYS A 101 15.37 -9.42 14.29
CA LYS A 101 16.63 -10.17 14.33
C LYS A 101 16.59 -11.47 13.53
N ALA A 102 15.43 -12.13 13.50
CA ALA A 102 15.24 -13.36 12.73
C ALA A 102 15.23 -13.06 11.22
N LEU A 103 14.54 -12.02 10.81
CA LEU A 103 14.44 -11.57 9.41
C LEU A 103 15.79 -11.11 8.84
N GLN A 104 16.57 -10.32 9.60
CA GLN A 104 17.90 -9.85 9.20
C GLN A 104 18.92 -10.97 8.98
N LYS A 105 18.72 -12.15 9.59
CA LYS A 105 19.58 -13.34 9.40
C LYS A 105 19.26 -14.13 8.14
N ARG A 106 18.08 -13.91 7.54
CA ARG A 106 17.70 -14.64 6.33
C ARG A 106 18.48 -14.13 5.12
N ARG A 107 18.74 -15.04 4.19
CA ARG A 107 19.37 -14.79 2.89
C ARG A 107 18.38 -15.15 1.79
N GLY A 108 18.64 -14.69 0.58
CA GLY A 108 17.80 -14.96 -0.59
C GLY A 108 17.12 -13.71 -1.15
N ALA A 109 16.03 -13.89 -1.86
CA ALA A 109 15.26 -12.82 -2.49
C ALA A 109 14.36 -12.05 -1.50
N ILE A 110 14.89 -11.75 -0.30
CA ILE A 110 14.16 -11.08 0.77
C ILE A 110 14.77 -9.71 1.08
N ARG A 111 13.91 -8.70 1.20
CA ARG A 111 14.24 -7.34 1.64
C ARG A 111 13.40 -7.02 2.88
N VAL A 112 14.00 -6.35 3.86
CA VAL A 112 13.36 -6.08 5.15
C VAL A 112 13.33 -4.58 5.39
N GLY A 113 12.12 -4.02 5.55
CA GLY A 113 11.87 -2.71 6.13
C GLY A 113 11.64 -2.84 7.62
N ILE A 114 12.12 -1.90 8.43
CA ILE A 114 11.96 -1.94 9.89
C ILE A 114 11.51 -0.57 10.38
N HIS A 115 10.34 -0.50 11.00
CA HIS A 115 9.89 0.67 11.73
C HIS A 115 10.43 0.65 13.15
N GLN A 116 10.72 1.82 13.72
CA GLN A 116 11.21 1.93 15.11
C GLN A 116 10.12 1.66 16.15
N GLN A 117 8.85 1.83 15.76
CA GLN A 117 7.66 1.60 16.58
C GLN A 117 6.51 1.13 15.69
N ASN A 118 5.47 0.59 16.30
CA ASN A 118 4.26 0.19 15.58
C ASN A 118 3.55 1.45 15.03
N LEU A 119 3.46 1.54 13.69
CA LEU A 119 2.78 2.60 12.95
C LEU A 119 1.44 2.14 12.35
N GLY A 120 1.14 0.86 12.43
CA GLY A 120 -0.07 0.22 11.92
C GLY A 120 0.10 -0.43 10.55
N PHE A 121 -0.84 -1.31 10.23
CA PHE A 121 -0.83 -2.14 9.02
C PHE A 121 -0.68 -1.32 7.73
N ALA A 122 -1.47 -0.24 7.58
CA ALA A 122 -1.41 0.62 6.40
C ALA A 122 -0.01 1.22 6.18
N SER A 123 0.67 1.68 7.24
CA SER A 123 2.02 2.23 7.15
C SER A 123 3.04 1.16 6.75
N ALA A 124 2.90 -0.06 7.27
CA ALA A 124 3.77 -1.17 6.89
C ALA A 124 3.55 -1.58 5.42
N VAL A 125 2.30 -1.65 4.95
CA VAL A 125 1.97 -1.88 3.55
C VAL A 125 2.56 -0.78 2.66
N ASN A 126 2.39 0.49 3.02
CA ASN A 126 2.90 1.63 2.24
C ASN A 126 4.44 1.60 2.12
N THR A 127 5.15 1.29 3.21
CA THR A 127 6.60 1.08 3.17
C THR A 127 6.97 -0.05 2.21
N GLY A 128 6.24 -1.16 2.23
CA GLY A 128 6.44 -2.26 1.30
C GLY A 128 6.18 -1.87 -0.16
N LEU A 129 5.11 -1.11 -0.42
CA LEU A 129 4.78 -0.59 -1.76
C LEU A 129 5.88 0.34 -2.30
N MET A 130 6.44 1.19 -1.45
CA MET A 130 7.58 2.06 -1.81
C MET A 130 8.84 1.24 -2.14
N MET A 131 9.06 0.14 -1.43
CA MET A 131 10.21 -0.76 -1.67
C MET A 131 10.03 -1.65 -2.89
N ALA A 132 8.80 -1.96 -3.30
CA ALA A 132 8.48 -2.92 -4.37
C ALA A 132 9.07 -2.53 -5.72
N LYS A 133 9.60 -3.51 -6.48
CA LYS A 133 10.18 -3.33 -7.82
C LYS A 133 9.51 -4.20 -8.90
N GLY A 134 8.70 -5.19 -8.51
CA GLY A 134 8.03 -6.10 -9.43
C GLY A 134 6.98 -5.40 -10.29
N ARG A 135 6.73 -5.93 -11.49
CA ARG A 135 5.62 -5.48 -12.34
C ARG A 135 4.25 -5.80 -11.78
N THR A 136 4.18 -6.86 -10.99
CA THR A 136 3.00 -7.22 -10.19
C THR A 136 3.32 -7.14 -8.72
N ILE A 137 2.31 -6.91 -7.91
CA ILE A 137 2.41 -6.76 -6.46
C ILE A 137 1.41 -7.71 -5.81
N VAL A 138 1.86 -8.44 -4.81
CA VAL A 138 1.00 -9.18 -3.88
C VAL A 138 1.12 -8.52 -2.51
N LEU A 139 -0.01 -8.15 -1.93
CA LEU A 139 -0.13 -7.91 -0.50
C LEU A 139 -0.51 -9.21 0.17
N LEU A 140 0.23 -9.66 1.17
CA LEU A 140 0.04 -10.95 1.82
C LEU A 140 0.17 -10.81 3.33
N ASN A 141 -0.82 -11.26 4.09
CA ASN A 141 -0.73 -11.29 5.54
C ASN A 141 0.33 -12.30 6.02
N ASN A 142 0.97 -11.99 7.14
CA ASN A 142 2.04 -12.80 7.71
C ASN A 142 1.58 -14.15 8.31
N ASP A 143 0.26 -14.37 8.42
CA ASP A 143 -0.40 -15.59 8.91
C ASP A 143 -1.08 -16.39 7.78
N VAL A 144 -0.64 -16.17 6.52
CA VAL A 144 -1.07 -16.93 5.35
C VAL A 144 0.02 -17.92 4.96
N LEU A 145 -0.35 -19.16 4.73
CA LEU A 145 0.48 -20.17 4.08
C LEU A 145 0.02 -20.30 2.64
N VAL A 146 0.90 -19.94 1.72
CA VAL A 146 0.64 -20.11 0.29
C VAL A 146 0.88 -21.57 -0.09
N THR A 147 0.23 -22.01 -1.15
CA THR A 147 0.16 -23.41 -1.55
C THR A 147 0.59 -23.59 -3.01
N GLU A 148 0.78 -24.82 -3.46
CA GLU A 148 1.23 -25.11 -4.82
C GLU A 148 0.43 -24.34 -5.88
N ARG A 149 1.11 -23.74 -6.86
CA ARG A 149 0.55 -23.00 -8.01
C ARG A 149 -0.24 -21.72 -7.65
N TRP A 150 -0.26 -21.27 -6.41
CA TRP A 150 -1.06 -20.12 -5.98
C TRP A 150 -0.81 -18.85 -6.81
N LEU A 151 0.46 -18.48 -7.02
CA LEU A 151 0.79 -17.24 -7.72
C LEU A 151 0.53 -17.35 -9.21
N SER A 152 0.87 -18.49 -9.83
CA SER A 152 0.62 -18.73 -11.27
C SER A 152 -0.86 -18.69 -11.61
N GLN A 153 -1.72 -19.28 -10.78
CA GLN A 153 -3.18 -19.25 -10.96
C GLN A 153 -3.74 -17.83 -10.82
N MET A 154 -3.35 -17.11 -9.79
CA MET A 154 -3.77 -15.72 -9.61
C MET A 154 -3.30 -14.82 -10.77
N LEU A 155 -2.08 -15.02 -11.29
CA LEU A 155 -1.58 -14.28 -12.44
C LEU A 155 -2.34 -14.63 -13.73
N ILE A 156 -2.73 -15.89 -13.93
CA ILE A 156 -3.59 -16.28 -15.04
C ILE A 156 -4.93 -15.56 -14.95
N ALA A 157 -5.57 -15.54 -13.77
CA ALA A 157 -6.84 -14.84 -13.57
C ALA A 157 -6.69 -13.34 -13.82
N LEU A 158 -5.63 -12.69 -13.31
CA LEU A 158 -5.35 -11.27 -13.50
C LEU A 158 -5.13 -10.91 -14.97
N ASN A 159 -4.32 -11.70 -15.70
CA ASN A 159 -3.94 -11.38 -17.07
C ASN A 159 -5.00 -11.79 -18.11
N SER A 160 -5.88 -12.73 -17.77
CA SER A 160 -6.93 -13.24 -18.68
C SER A 160 -8.30 -12.60 -18.46
N SER A 161 -8.41 -11.61 -17.56
CA SER A 161 -9.65 -10.94 -17.23
C SER A 161 -9.51 -9.42 -17.29
N SER A 162 -10.61 -8.70 -17.05
CA SER A 162 -10.61 -7.24 -16.88
C SER A 162 -10.53 -6.82 -15.40
N ALA A 163 -10.14 -7.73 -14.49
CA ALA A 163 -9.96 -7.41 -13.08
C ALA A 163 -8.69 -6.58 -12.88
N ALA A 164 -8.79 -5.54 -12.06
CA ALA A 164 -7.65 -4.76 -11.62
C ALA A 164 -6.95 -5.40 -10.42
N VAL A 165 -7.73 -6.09 -9.56
CA VAL A 165 -7.24 -6.80 -8.38
C VAL A 165 -7.87 -8.18 -8.31
N VAL A 166 -7.07 -9.17 -7.97
CA VAL A 166 -7.47 -10.58 -7.79
C VAL A 166 -7.13 -11.04 -6.38
N GLY A 167 -8.06 -11.72 -5.72
CA GLY A 167 -7.85 -12.40 -4.44
C GLY A 167 -8.19 -13.89 -4.52
N PRO A 168 -7.49 -14.78 -3.80
CA PRO A 168 -7.77 -16.22 -3.75
C PRO A 168 -8.92 -16.53 -2.79
N VAL A 169 -9.33 -17.79 -2.75
CA VAL A 169 -10.18 -18.33 -1.67
C VAL A 169 -9.34 -18.91 -0.55
N THR A 170 -9.95 -19.02 0.65
CA THR A 170 -9.27 -19.51 1.85
C THR A 170 -10.22 -20.24 2.79
N ASN A 171 -9.67 -20.97 3.76
CA ASN A 171 -10.42 -21.68 4.80
C ASN A 171 -11.05 -20.78 5.87
N TYR A 172 -10.48 -19.59 6.11
CA TYR A 172 -10.88 -18.71 7.22
C TYR A 172 -10.77 -17.24 6.85
N ILE A 173 -11.91 -16.61 6.64
CA ILE A 173 -12.05 -15.15 6.42
C ILE A 173 -13.54 -14.79 6.48
N SER A 174 -13.88 -13.51 6.54
CA SER A 174 -15.28 -13.07 6.35
C SER A 174 -15.61 -12.89 4.86
N GLY A 175 -16.82 -13.27 4.46
CA GLY A 175 -17.35 -12.99 3.13
C GLY A 175 -17.10 -14.09 2.10
N GLU A 176 -17.15 -13.72 0.82
CA GLU A 176 -17.25 -14.65 -0.32
C GLU A 176 -15.96 -15.42 -0.64
N GLN A 177 -14.83 -15.02 -0.07
CA GLN A 177 -13.55 -15.71 -0.27
C GLN A 177 -13.39 -16.93 0.65
N GLN A 178 -14.28 -17.10 1.63
CA GLN A 178 -14.25 -18.28 2.51
C GLN A 178 -14.87 -19.49 1.83
N ILE A 179 -14.17 -20.62 1.91
CA ILE A 179 -14.68 -21.92 1.47
C ILE A 179 -14.60 -22.94 2.61
N ASN A 180 -15.47 -23.96 2.54
CA ASN A 180 -15.40 -25.09 3.44
C ASN A 180 -14.21 -25.99 3.07
N THR A 181 -13.43 -26.37 4.07
CA THR A 181 -12.27 -27.27 3.92
C THR A 181 -12.42 -28.49 4.81
N SER A 182 -11.89 -29.64 4.36
CA SER A 182 -12.04 -30.93 5.05
C SER A 182 -10.74 -31.49 5.62
N TYR A 183 -9.66 -30.68 5.68
CA TYR A 183 -8.39 -31.10 6.25
C TYR A 183 -8.26 -30.70 7.73
N SER A 184 -7.45 -31.46 8.48
CA SER A 184 -7.16 -31.26 9.91
C SER A 184 -5.68 -31.10 10.21
N SER A 185 -4.81 -31.28 9.21
CA SER A 185 -3.35 -31.20 9.36
C SER A 185 -2.71 -30.48 8.17
N LEU A 186 -1.50 -29.94 8.32
CA LEU A 186 -0.77 -29.29 7.24
C LEU A 186 -0.53 -30.22 6.03
N PRO A 187 -0.12 -31.50 6.19
CA PRO A 187 0.01 -32.40 5.05
C PRO A 187 -1.31 -32.65 4.31
N GLU A 188 -2.43 -32.73 5.01
CA GLU A 188 -3.75 -32.83 4.37
C GLU A 188 -4.14 -31.54 3.67
N MET A 189 -3.82 -30.38 4.22
CA MET A 189 -3.99 -29.07 3.59
C MET A 189 -3.22 -28.97 2.28
N GLU A 190 -1.96 -29.39 2.26
CA GLU A 190 -1.14 -29.44 1.04
C GLU A 190 -1.76 -30.36 -0.03
N ALA A 191 -2.20 -31.55 0.38
CA ALA A 191 -2.87 -32.50 -0.52
C ALA A 191 -4.21 -31.95 -1.05
N PHE A 192 -4.96 -31.21 -0.23
CA PHE A 192 -6.18 -30.52 -0.64
C PHE A 192 -5.86 -29.43 -1.67
N ALA A 193 -4.89 -28.55 -1.35
CA ALA A 193 -4.50 -27.44 -2.20
C ALA A 193 -3.96 -27.89 -3.58
N ALA A 194 -3.13 -28.94 -3.60
CA ALA A 194 -2.58 -29.50 -4.85
C ALA A 194 -3.67 -29.97 -5.83
N LYS A 195 -4.80 -30.45 -5.31
CA LYS A 195 -5.98 -30.82 -6.12
C LYS A 195 -6.86 -29.62 -6.45
N TYR A 196 -6.99 -28.68 -5.52
CA TYR A 196 -7.86 -27.53 -5.65
C TYR A 196 -7.34 -26.50 -6.65
N ASN A 197 -6.04 -26.21 -6.60
CA ASN A 197 -5.36 -25.21 -7.43
C ASN A 197 -5.13 -25.75 -8.87
N ALA A 198 -6.22 -26.04 -9.55
CA ALA A 198 -6.27 -26.40 -10.95
C ALA A 198 -7.03 -25.30 -11.72
N SER A 199 -6.43 -24.80 -12.82
CA SER A 199 -6.99 -23.69 -13.58
C SER A 199 -8.40 -23.98 -14.08
N ASP A 200 -9.35 -23.15 -13.64
CA ASP A 200 -10.75 -23.26 -13.99
C ASP A 200 -11.41 -21.88 -13.96
N SER A 201 -11.43 -21.21 -15.09
CA SER A 201 -12.02 -19.87 -15.23
C SER A 201 -13.51 -19.79 -14.89
N LEU A 202 -14.24 -20.95 -14.88
CA LEU A 202 -15.64 -20.99 -14.47
C LEU A 202 -15.83 -20.73 -12.97
N LYS A 203 -14.77 -20.85 -12.18
CA LYS A 203 -14.77 -20.51 -10.75
C LYS A 203 -14.41 -19.05 -10.48
N TRP A 204 -13.98 -18.29 -11.49
CA TRP A 204 -13.69 -16.87 -11.31
C TRP A 204 -14.99 -16.08 -11.24
N ARG A 205 -15.07 -15.17 -10.28
CA ARG A 205 -16.23 -14.32 -10.14
C ARG A 205 -15.84 -12.90 -9.78
N TYR A 206 -16.47 -11.94 -10.44
CA TYR A 206 -16.34 -10.54 -10.05
C TYR A 206 -17.07 -10.31 -8.73
N THR A 207 -16.53 -9.43 -7.92
CA THR A 207 -17.07 -9.09 -6.60
C THR A 207 -16.93 -7.60 -6.34
N ASP A 208 -17.73 -7.07 -5.43
CA ASP A 208 -17.58 -5.71 -4.94
C ASP A 208 -16.65 -5.62 -3.72
N ARG A 209 -16.20 -6.76 -3.16
CA ARG A 209 -15.32 -6.77 -1.98
C ARG A 209 -14.28 -7.89 -2.05
N LEU A 210 -13.04 -7.52 -1.79
CA LEU A 210 -11.95 -8.44 -1.47
C LEU A 210 -11.41 -8.07 -0.09
N VAL A 211 -11.03 -9.06 0.70
CA VAL A 211 -10.39 -8.87 2.00
C VAL A 211 -8.88 -8.81 1.82
N GLY A 212 -8.22 -7.92 2.56
CA GLY A 212 -6.81 -7.57 2.41
C GLY A 212 -5.78 -8.64 2.77
N PHE A 213 -6.20 -9.91 3.05
CA PHE A 213 -5.27 -10.98 3.46
C PHE A 213 -4.34 -11.47 2.33
N CYS A 214 -4.82 -11.41 1.08
CA CYS A 214 -4.04 -11.75 -0.12
C CYS A 214 -4.64 -11.04 -1.35
N LEU A 215 -3.94 -10.04 -1.88
CA LEU A 215 -4.38 -9.24 -3.04
C LEU A 215 -3.27 -9.17 -4.07
N LEU A 216 -3.56 -9.58 -5.31
CA LEU A 216 -2.64 -9.46 -6.46
C LEU A 216 -3.14 -8.41 -7.44
N PHE A 217 -2.25 -7.53 -7.89
CA PHE A 217 -2.53 -6.51 -8.89
C PHE A 217 -1.28 -6.09 -9.66
N HIS A 218 -1.46 -5.47 -10.83
CA HIS A 218 -0.36 -4.83 -11.55
C HIS A 218 0.10 -3.55 -10.84
N ARG A 219 1.39 -3.24 -10.89
CA ARG A 219 1.98 -2.02 -10.31
C ARG A 219 1.22 -0.74 -10.70
N HIS A 220 0.84 -0.60 -11.97
CA HIS A 220 0.12 0.60 -12.43
C HIS A 220 -1.20 0.83 -11.69
N VAL A 221 -1.87 -0.24 -11.21
CA VAL A 221 -3.08 -0.11 -10.40
C VAL A 221 -2.79 0.64 -9.10
N PHE A 222 -1.70 0.28 -8.41
CA PHE A 222 -1.24 1.02 -7.23
C PHE A 222 -0.87 2.47 -7.58
N GLU A 223 -0.15 2.68 -8.68
CA GLU A 223 0.24 4.02 -9.11
C GLU A 223 -0.97 4.91 -9.43
N GLU A 224 -2.07 4.36 -9.93
CA GLU A 224 -3.32 5.07 -10.22
C GLU A 224 -4.20 5.30 -8.99
N VAL A 225 -4.24 4.36 -8.04
CA VAL A 225 -5.11 4.40 -6.83
C VAL A 225 -4.44 5.11 -5.66
N GLY A 226 -3.11 5.03 -5.59
CA GLY A 226 -2.30 5.59 -4.51
C GLY A 226 -2.17 4.67 -3.29
N TYR A 227 -1.50 5.18 -2.26
CA TYR A 227 -1.18 4.51 -1.01
C TYR A 227 -2.42 4.20 -0.15
N PHE A 228 -2.27 3.28 0.80
CA PHE A 228 -3.26 3.03 1.86
C PHE A 228 -3.36 4.22 2.80
N ASP A 229 -4.54 4.46 3.37
CA ASP A 229 -4.76 5.53 4.35
C ASP A 229 -4.21 5.12 5.72
N GLU A 230 -3.19 5.84 6.20
CA GLU A 230 -2.55 5.61 7.50
C GLU A 230 -3.35 6.23 8.66
N GLY A 231 -4.55 6.71 8.39
CA GLY A 231 -5.48 7.20 9.42
C GLY A 231 -6.13 6.07 10.22
N TYR A 232 -6.17 4.85 9.68
CA TYR A 232 -6.67 3.66 10.39
C TYR A 232 -5.65 3.16 11.40
N GLU A 233 -6.11 2.80 12.59
CA GLU A 233 -5.24 2.32 13.67
C GLU A 233 -5.08 0.81 13.61
N ILE A 234 -3.88 0.31 13.83
CA ILE A 234 -3.50 -1.11 13.89
C ILE A 234 -3.83 -1.87 12.60
N GLY A 235 -5.11 -1.98 12.23
CA GLY A 235 -5.66 -2.66 11.05
C GLY A 235 -7.18 -2.72 11.11
N ASN A 236 -7.82 -3.21 10.05
CA ASN A 236 -9.23 -3.19 9.69
C ASN A 236 -9.70 -1.86 9.08
N PHE A 237 -10.53 -1.96 8.03
CA PHE A 237 -11.09 -0.89 7.21
C PHE A 237 -10.12 -0.18 6.25
N GLU A 238 -8.79 -0.30 6.41
CA GLU A 238 -7.84 0.27 5.45
C GLU A 238 -7.89 -0.42 4.09
N ASP A 239 -8.18 -1.71 4.07
CA ASP A 239 -8.42 -2.49 2.86
C ASP A 239 -9.78 -2.13 2.23
N ASP A 240 -10.85 -2.03 3.01
CA ASP A 240 -12.16 -1.56 2.54
C ASP A 240 -12.06 -0.13 1.96
N ASP A 241 -11.26 0.77 2.56
CA ASP A 241 -10.97 2.11 2.04
C ASP A 241 -10.28 2.05 0.67
N TRP A 242 -9.23 1.23 0.55
CA TRP A 242 -8.49 1.09 -0.70
C TRP A 242 -9.34 0.47 -1.80
N ILE A 243 -10.14 -0.55 -1.46
CA ILE A 243 -11.11 -1.19 -2.36
C ILE A 243 -12.17 -0.20 -2.84
N LEU A 244 -12.71 0.64 -1.95
CA LEU A 244 -13.68 1.67 -2.33
C LEU A 244 -13.07 2.67 -3.33
N ARG A 245 -11.82 3.08 -3.14
CA ARG A 245 -11.12 3.97 -4.10
C ARG A 245 -10.95 3.30 -5.47
N LEU A 246 -10.64 2.00 -5.50
CA LEU A 246 -10.63 1.22 -6.75
C LEU A 246 -11.99 1.23 -7.46
N GLN A 247 -13.06 1.00 -6.73
CA GLN A 247 -14.41 0.99 -7.29
C GLN A 247 -14.83 2.36 -7.86
N LEU A 248 -14.55 3.45 -7.13
CA LEU A 248 -14.81 4.81 -7.60
C LEU A 248 -14.05 5.15 -8.89
N GLN A 249 -12.89 4.52 -9.10
CA GLN A 249 -12.11 4.64 -10.32
C GLN A 249 -12.61 3.73 -11.47
N GLY A 250 -13.67 2.95 -11.25
CA GLY A 250 -14.21 2.01 -12.24
C GLY A 250 -13.41 0.71 -12.38
N LYS A 251 -12.53 0.40 -11.42
CA LYS A 251 -11.70 -0.82 -11.42
C LYS A 251 -12.49 -2.00 -10.87
N ARG A 252 -12.37 -3.15 -11.52
CA ARG A 252 -13.09 -4.38 -11.16
C ARG A 252 -12.25 -5.27 -10.27
N LEU A 253 -12.91 -5.95 -9.34
CA LEU A 253 -12.30 -6.92 -8.42
C LEU A 253 -12.75 -8.33 -8.80
N MET A 254 -11.90 -9.33 -8.56
CA MET A 254 -12.20 -10.73 -8.86
C MET A 254 -11.72 -11.68 -7.78
N ILE A 255 -12.55 -12.64 -7.44
CA ILE A 255 -12.16 -13.82 -6.68
C ILE A 255 -11.72 -14.90 -7.64
N ALA A 256 -10.45 -15.30 -7.58
CA ALA A 256 -9.91 -16.48 -8.25
C ALA A 256 -10.36 -17.72 -7.48
N GLY A 257 -11.58 -18.19 -7.74
CA GLY A 257 -12.18 -19.29 -7.01
C GLY A 257 -11.55 -20.66 -7.27
N ASP A 258 -10.58 -20.72 -8.18
CA ASP A 258 -9.73 -21.87 -8.50
C ASP A 258 -8.37 -21.84 -7.79
N THR A 259 -8.14 -20.83 -6.94
CA THR A 259 -6.89 -20.63 -6.20
C THR A 259 -7.16 -20.61 -4.70
N PHE A 260 -6.60 -21.55 -3.98
CA PHE A 260 -6.68 -21.68 -2.53
C PHE A 260 -5.36 -21.34 -1.86
N VAL A 261 -5.40 -20.55 -0.78
CA VAL A 261 -4.32 -20.37 0.19
C VAL A 261 -4.86 -20.58 1.60
N HIS A 262 -4.03 -21.05 2.52
CA HIS A 262 -4.44 -21.32 3.90
C HIS A 262 -4.21 -20.09 4.78
N HIS A 263 -5.24 -19.62 5.47
CA HIS A 263 -5.19 -18.54 6.43
C HIS A 263 -5.30 -19.12 7.86
N ILE A 264 -4.27 -18.93 8.67
CA ILE A 264 -4.22 -19.42 10.04
C ILE A 264 -5.25 -18.68 10.91
N GLY A 265 -5.53 -17.43 10.58
CA GLY A 265 -6.70 -16.69 11.04
C GLY A 265 -6.43 -15.66 12.14
N SER A 266 -6.28 -14.40 11.72
CA SER A 266 -6.38 -13.17 12.54
C SER A 266 -5.63 -13.21 13.88
N VAL A 267 -4.43 -13.81 13.91
CA VAL A 267 -3.68 -14.04 15.16
C VAL A 267 -3.29 -12.71 15.81
N THR A 268 -2.90 -11.73 15.02
CA THR A 268 -2.54 -10.39 15.53
C THR A 268 -3.73 -9.71 16.18
N MET A 269 -4.90 -9.76 15.57
CA MET A 269 -6.12 -9.15 16.11
C MET A 269 -6.61 -9.90 17.36
N LYS A 270 -6.54 -11.23 17.37
CA LYS A 270 -6.85 -12.04 18.56
C LYS A 270 -5.92 -11.77 19.75
N SER A 271 -4.68 -11.35 19.50
CA SER A 271 -3.72 -11.01 20.57
C SER A 271 -4.09 -9.74 21.33
N LEU A 272 -4.97 -8.88 20.78
CA LEU A 272 -5.51 -7.70 21.47
C LEU A 272 -6.58 -8.05 22.52
N GLY A 273 -7.09 -9.28 22.52
CA GLY A 273 -8.29 -9.67 23.26
C GLY A 273 -9.57 -9.12 22.64
N GLU A 274 -10.72 -9.61 23.08
CA GLU A 274 -12.02 -9.25 22.50
C GLU A 274 -12.33 -7.74 22.67
N GLU A 275 -12.09 -7.18 23.86
CA GLU A 275 -12.34 -5.76 24.14
C GLU A 275 -11.41 -4.84 23.35
N GLY A 276 -10.11 -5.17 23.26
CA GLY A 276 -9.14 -4.40 22.48
C GLY A 276 -9.43 -4.43 21.00
N PHE A 277 -9.81 -5.59 20.47
CA PHE A 277 -10.26 -5.74 19.07
C PHE A 277 -11.51 -4.89 18.78
N ALA A 278 -12.55 -5.00 19.63
CA ALA A 278 -13.78 -4.25 19.46
C ALA A 278 -13.52 -2.73 19.46
N ALA A 279 -12.71 -2.24 20.40
CA ALA A 279 -12.38 -0.80 20.50
C ALA A 279 -11.67 -0.26 19.25
N VAL A 280 -10.70 -1.01 18.70
CA VAL A 280 -10.02 -0.62 17.46
C VAL A 280 -10.98 -0.67 16.26
N ASN A 281 -11.77 -1.73 16.17
CA ASN A 281 -12.74 -1.89 15.09
C ASN A 281 -13.78 -0.76 15.06
N ASP A 282 -14.38 -0.43 16.22
CA ASP A 282 -15.36 0.66 16.35
C ASP A 282 -14.76 2.01 15.97
N LYS A 283 -13.51 2.27 16.37
CA LYS A 283 -12.81 3.49 16.02
C LYS A 283 -12.53 3.61 14.54
N ASN A 284 -12.09 2.53 13.90
CA ASN A 284 -11.81 2.49 12.47
C ASN A 284 -13.10 2.57 11.65
N GLU A 285 -14.18 1.91 12.10
CA GLU A 285 -15.49 2.01 11.46
C GLU A 285 -16.03 3.44 11.54
N HIS A 286 -15.91 4.09 12.71
CA HIS A 286 -16.31 5.48 12.87
C HIS A 286 -15.53 6.40 11.93
N PHE A 287 -14.20 6.22 11.85
CA PHE A 287 -13.34 6.97 10.94
C PHE A 287 -13.72 6.74 9.47
N PHE A 288 -13.99 5.48 9.07
CA PHE A 288 -14.43 5.13 7.72
C PHE A 288 -15.74 5.86 7.37
N ARG A 289 -16.73 5.83 8.28
CA ARG A 289 -18.01 6.50 8.09
C ARG A 289 -17.88 8.03 8.03
N GLU A 290 -17.04 8.64 8.87
CA GLU A 290 -16.76 10.08 8.83
C GLU A 290 -16.09 10.48 7.51
N LYS A 291 -15.12 9.68 7.07
CA LYS A 291 -14.35 9.92 5.85
C LYS A 291 -15.21 9.85 4.59
N TRP A 292 -16.04 8.84 4.49
CA TRP A 292 -16.75 8.51 3.26
C TRP A 292 -18.22 8.94 3.24
N GLY A 293 -18.81 9.28 4.38
CA GLY A 293 -20.24 9.63 4.47
C GLY A 293 -21.13 8.50 3.94
N ASN A 294 -22.03 8.82 3.02
CA ASN A 294 -22.89 7.83 2.35
C ASN A 294 -22.20 7.24 1.10
N PHE A 295 -21.13 6.47 1.31
CA PHE A 295 -20.31 5.89 0.24
C PHE A 295 -21.09 4.95 -0.69
N SER A 296 -22.11 4.24 -0.20
CA SER A 296 -22.91 3.33 -1.00
C SER A 296 -23.68 4.07 -2.08
N GLU A 297 -24.31 5.20 -1.72
CA GLU A 297 -24.99 6.06 -2.68
C GLU A 297 -24.02 6.68 -3.70
N LEU A 298 -22.85 7.15 -3.23
CA LEU A 298 -21.82 7.71 -4.09
C LEU A 298 -21.31 6.68 -5.11
N SER A 299 -20.97 5.48 -4.65
CA SER A 299 -20.48 4.37 -5.49
C SER A 299 -21.54 3.95 -6.51
N GLN A 300 -22.80 3.81 -6.08
CA GLN A 300 -23.88 3.43 -6.98
C GLN A 300 -24.10 4.47 -8.08
N ARG A 301 -24.19 5.76 -7.73
CA ARG A 301 -24.35 6.84 -8.73
C ARG A 301 -23.20 6.88 -9.72
N MET A 302 -21.96 6.63 -9.26
CA MET A 302 -20.80 6.57 -10.15
C MET A 302 -20.90 5.39 -11.13
N LYS A 303 -21.33 4.21 -10.66
CA LYS A 303 -21.55 3.03 -11.51
C LYS A 303 -22.64 3.29 -12.56
N GLU A 304 -23.76 3.90 -12.17
CA GLU A 304 -24.90 4.20 -13.06
C GLU A 304 -24.52 5.24 -14.13
N LYS A 305 -23.86 6.32 -13.74
CA LYS A 305 -23.50 7.43 -14.64
C LYS A 305 -22.55 7.02 -15.77
N ASP A 306 -21.60 6.16 -15.48
CA ASP A 306 -20.52 5.83 -16.42
C ASP A 306 -20.72 4.49 -17.14
N GLY A 307 -21.79 3.75 -16.84
CA GLY A 307 -21.92 2.36 -17.29
C GLY A 307 -20.77 1.47 -16.79
N GLY A 308 -20.07 1.89 -15.71
CA GLY A 308 -18.96 1.16 -15.12
C GLY A 308 -17.63 1.17 -15.92
N LEU A 309 -17.50 2.02 -16.96
CA LEU A 309 -16.44 1.88 -17.96
C LEU A 309 -15.34 2.96 -17.94
N ARG A 310 -15.48 4.05 -17.16
CA ARG A 310 -14.44 5.09 -17.11
C ARG A 310 -13.32 4.73 -16.16
N ASN A 311 -12.12 4.51 -16.70
CA ASN A 311 -10.91 4.34 -15.90
C ASN A 311 -10.43 5.70 -15.40
N ARG A 312 -10.69 6.02 -14.12
CA ARG A 312 -10.21 7.22 -13.43
C ARG A 312 -8.99 6.90 -12.60
N ARG A 313 -8.25 7.95 -12.23
CA ARG A 313 -7.11 7.89 -11.30
C ARG A 313 -7.45 8.65 -10.02
N SER A 314 -6.67 8.47 -8.95
CA SER A 314 -6.85 9.18 -7.67
C SER A 314 -6.97 10.70 -7.86
N VAL A 315 -6.15 11.27 -8.73
CA VAL A 315 -6.06 12.72 -8.98
C VAL A 315 -7.30 13.31 -9.63
N ASP A 316 -8.12 12.50 -10.31
CA ASP A 316 -9.37 12.97 -10.95
C ASP A 316 -10.45 13.30 -9.89
N PHE A 317 -10.27 12.84 -8.65
CA PHE A 317 -11.14 13.10 -7.51
C PHE A 317 -10.66 14.26 -6.61
N PHE A 318 -9.57 14.93 -6.97
CA PHE A 318 -9.05 16.05 -6.20
C PHE A 318 -9.82 17.35 -6.53
N PRO A 319 -9.98 18.25 -5.54
CA PRO A 319 -10.61 19.54 -5.80
C PRO A 319 -9.71 20.45 -6.63
N THR A 320 -10.25 21.57 -7.07
CA THR A 320 -9.53 22.64 -7.75
C THR A 320 -9.34 23.85 -6.83
N HIS A 321 -8.47 24.80 -7.21
CA HIS A 321 -8.21 26.04 -6.49
C HIS A 321 -7.79 25.82 -5.02
N ILE A 322 -6.85 24.91 -4.81
CA ILE A 322 -6.31 24.59 -3.48
C ILE A 322 -4.78 24.57 -3.47
N TRP A 323 -4.22 24.75 -2.28
CA TRP A 323 -2.79 24.55 -2.03
C TRP A 323 -2.51 23.12 -1.59
N VAL A 324 -1.53 22.50 -2.24
CA VAL A 324 -1.04 21.17 -1.89
C VAL A 324 0.47 21.18 -1.69
N GLU A 325 0.99 20.21 -0.95
CA GLU A 325 2.44 20.04 -0.76
C GLU A 325 2.85 18.58 -0.91
N GLY A 326 4.08 18.36 -1.38
CA GLY A 326 4.70 17.03 -1.44
C GLY A 326 5.53 16.74 -0.19
N GLY A 327 6.00 15.50 -0.07
CA GLY A 327 6.86 15.03 1.03
C GLY A 327 8.14 15.86 1.23
N SER A 328 8.69 16.48 0.16
CA SER A 328 9.83 17.38 0.22
C SER A 328 9.50 18.80 0.71
N GLY A 329 8.26 19.09 1.10
CA GLY A 329 7.78 20.42 1.47
C GLY A 329 7.60 21.38 0.28
N LYS A 330 7.78 20.92 -0.95
CA LYS A 330 7.45 21.72 -2.15
C LYS A 330 5.95 21.92 -2.23
N ARG A 331 5.53 23.18 -2.40
CA ARG A 331 4.12 23.57 -2.48
C ARG A 331 3.72 23.87 -3.92
N PHE A 332 2.46 23.56 -4.21
CA PHE A 332 1.87 23.75 -5.53
C PHE A 332 0.45 24.30 -5.37
N TRP A 333 0.08 25.18 -6.29
CA TRP A 333 -1.31 25.51 -6.54
C TRP A 333 -1.91 24.46 -7.48
N LEU A 334 -3.04 23.87 -7.08
CA LEU A 334 -3.78 22.91 -7.90
C LEU A 334 -5.00 23.59 -8.50
N GLU A 335 -5.05 23.67 -9.82
CA GLU A 335 -6.14 24.29 -10.55
C GLU A 335 -6.48 23.44 -11.76
N HIS A 336 -7.74 23.02 -11.86
CA HIS A 336 -8.25 22.22 -12.99
C HIS A 336 -7.42 20.97 -13.30
N GLY A 337 -6.94 20.28 -12.26
CA GLY A 337 -6.11 19.07 -12.41
C GLY A 337 -4.68 19.32 -12.89
N VAL A 338 -4.20 20.57 -12.86
CA VAL A 338 -2.82 20.99 -13.18
C VAL A 338 -2.17 21.56 -11.92
N LYS A 339 -0.93 21.16 -11.61
CA LYS A 339 -0.16 21.72 -10.50
C LYS A 339 0.79 22.80 -10.97
N TYR A 340 0.84 23.91 -10.25
CA TYR A 340 1.72 25.06 -10.53
C TYR A 340 2.68 25.23 -9.36
N PRO A 341 4.00 25.11 -9.59
CA PRO A 341 5.01 25.28 -8.51
C PRO A 341 4.94 26.68 -7.91
N LEU A 342 5.09 26.73 -6.58
CA LEU A 342 5.24 28.01 -5.88
C LEU A 342 6.57 28.64 -6.26
N SER A 343 6.57 29.66 -7.11
CA SER A 343 7.73 30.49 -7.42
C SER A 343 7.51 31.92 -6.91
N GLY A 344 8.56 32.56 -6.39
CA GLY A 344 8.47 33.82 -5.62
C GLY A 344 7.85 35.03 -6.32
N SER A 345 7.57 34.97 -7.63
CA SER A 345 6.94 36.06 -8.42
C SER A 345 5.44 35.90 -8.65
N LEU A 346 4.84 34.78 -8.26
CA LEU A 346 3.46 34.42 -8.65
C LEU A 346 2.43 34.64 -7.54
N ILE A 347 2.82 35.10 -6.34
CA ILE A 347 1.92 35.10 -5.17
C ILE A 347 1.60 36.52 -4.75
N THR A 348 0.39 36.98 -5.08
CA THR A 348 -0.22 38.20 -4.50
C THR A 348 -1.08 37.92 -3.26
N GLY A 349 -1.20 36.65 -2.84
CA GLY A 349 -1.98 36.22 -1.66
C GLY A 349 -1.16 35.41 -0.66
N ALA A 350 -1.57 35.43 0.61
CA ALA A 350 -0.93 34.63 1.65
C ALA A 350 -1.16 33.13 1.39
N VAL A 351 -0.07 32.34 1.24
CA VAL A 351 -0.15 30.88 1.22
C VAL A 351 -0.63 30.40 2.60
N PRO A 352 -1.67 29.57 2.68
CA PRO A 352 -2.13 29.05 3.96
C PRO A 352 -1.00 28.36 4.73
N ASN A 353 -0.97 28.53 6.06
CA ASN A 353 -0.03 27.83 6.92
C ASN A 353 -0.22 26.31 6.90
N LYS A 354 -1.41 25.83 6.54
CA LYS A 354 -1.74 24.42 6.44
C LYS A 354 -2.15 24.10 5.02
N THR A 355 -1.37 23.23 4.38
CA THR A 355 -1.58 22.70 3.03
C THR A 355 -1.92 21.21 3.12
N VAL A 356 -2.57 20.67 2.09
CA VAL A 356 -2.85 19.23 2.01
C VAL A 356 -1.65 18.52 1.45
N ARG A 357 -1.19 17.51 2.15
CA ARG A 357 -0.07 16.69 1.68
C ARG A 357 -0.55 15.65 0.69
N LEU A 358 0.11 15.59 -0.46
CA LEU A 358 -0.07 14.57 -1.48
C LEU A 358 1.16 13.65 -1.56
N SER A 359 0.93 12.40 -1.94
CA SER A 359 2.01 11.45 -2.18
C SER A 359 2.84 11.83 -3.41
N VAL A 360 4.06 11.31 -3.48
CA VAL A 360 4.91 11.44 -4.68
C VAL A 360 4.20 10.85 -5.90
N ILE A 361 3.49 9.73 -5.74
CA ILE A 361 2.73 9.07 -6.82
C ILE A 361 1.61 9.97 -7.34
N ASP A 362 0.82 10.58 -6.45
CA ASP A 362 -0.23 11.52 -6.85
C ASP A 362 0.35 12.73 -7.58
N LEU A 363 1.44 13.30 -7.04
CA LEU A 363 2.09 14.44 -7.68
C LEU A 363 2.68 14.12 -9.06
N LEU A 364 3.19 12.90 -9.27
CA LEU A 364 3.71 12.48 -10.58
C LEU A 364 2.59 12.37 -11.63
N GLN A 365 1.39 12.00 -11.23
CA GLN A 365 0.23 11.91 -12.11
C GLN A 365 -0.34 13.27 -12.53
N ILE A 366 -0.14 14.32 -11.71
CA ILE A 366 -0.66 15.66 -12.00
C ILE A 366 0.30 16.40 -12.94
N PRO A 367 -0.14 16.85 -14.12
CA PRO A 367 0.69 17.63 -15.03
C PRO A 367 1.13 18.95 -14.39
N THR A 368 2.34 19.40 -14.73
CA THR A 368 2.90 20.66 -14.24
C THR A 368 2.65 21.77 -15.24
N GLY A 369 1.98 22.82 -14.82
CA GLY A 369 1.74 24.04 -15.60
C GLY A 369 2.83 25.09 -15.39
N ILE A 370 2.88 26.06 -16.30
CA ILE A 370 3.86 27.17 -16.26
C ILE A 370 3.28 28.35 -15.47
N GLN A 371 2.01 28.68 -15.71
CA GLN A 371 1.34 29.81 -15.06
C GLN A 371 -0.15 29.49 -14.88
N PRO A 372 -0.70 29.61 -13.66
CA PRO A 372 -2.14 29.46 -13.44
C PRO A 372 -2.93 30.61 -14.06
N SER A 373 -4.20 30.37 -14.33
CA SER A 373 -5.08 31.36 -14.97
C SER A 373 -5.25 32.63 -14.16
N ASN A 374 -5.29 32.55 -12.83
CA ASN A 374 -5.23 33.69 -11.88
C ASN A 374 -5.08 33.17 -10.45
N ILE A 375 -3.95 33.44 -9.80
CA ILE A 375 -3.82 33.24 -8.34
C ILE A 375 -4.35 34.51 -7.64
N GLY A 376 -5.66 34.60 -7.49
CA GLY A 376 -6.31 35.69 -6.78
C GLY A 376 -7.74 35.86 -7.28
N PHE A 377 -8.66 35.95 -6.35
CA PHE A 377 -10.11 35.98 -6.53
C PHE A 377 -10.66 37.26 -7.23
N ASN A 378 -9.98 37.81 -8.21
CA ASN A 378 -10.44 38.97 -8.99
C ASN A 378 -11.14 38.51 -10.24
N TYR A 379 -12.41 38.13 -10.13
CA TYR A 379 -13.29 37.90 -11.27
C TYR A 379 -14.26 39.07 -11.47
N SER A 380 -14.11 39.77 -12.56
CA SER A 380 -15.07 40.76 -13.08
C SER A 380 -16.04 40.08 -14.06
N GLY A 381 -17.00 39.32 -13.54
CA GLY A 381 -18.03 38.67 -14.37
C GLY A 381 -19.30 38.45 -13.54
N GLY A 382 -20.47 38.76 -14.11
CA GLY A 382 -21.77 38.78 -13.43
C GLY A 382 -22.37 37.39 -13.10
N ALA A 383 -21.61 36.29 -13.21
CA ALA A 383 -22.06 34.97 -12.79
C ALA A 383 -22.04 34.86 -11.25
N ARG A 384 -23.12 34.33 -10.65
CA ARG A 384 -23.26 34.13 -9.21
C ARG A 384 -22.21 33.14 -8.69
N LEU A 385 -21.97 32.03 -9.42
CA LEU A 385 -20.95 31.03 -9.05
C LEU A 385 -19.66 31.26 -9.85
N ARG A 386 -18.53 31.04 -9.18
CA ARG A 386 -17.17 31.19 -9.72
C ARG A 386 -16.41 29.87 -9.66
N GLU A 387 -15.50 29.67 -10.59
CA GLU A 387 -14.59 28.53 -10.57
C GLU A 387 -13.86 28.41 -9.21
N GLY A 388 -13.78 27.18 -8.69
CA GLY A 388 -13.24 26.90 -7.37
C GLY A 388 -14.18 27.18 -6.19
N MET A 389 -15.30 27.86 -6.41
CA MET A 389 -16.25 28.19 -5.35
C MET A 389 -16.92 26.93 -4.82
N VAL A 390 -17.09 26.87 -3.48
CA VAL A 390 -17.82 25.80 -2.81
C VAL A 390 -19.20 26.32 -2.43
N VAL A 391 -20.22 25.50 -2.68
CA VAL A 391 -21.62 25.79 -2.35
C VAL A 391 -22.24 24.62 -1.60
N HIS A 392 -23.37 24.86 -0.89
CA HIS A 392 -24.13 23.78 -0.27
C HIS A 392 -25.62 23.90 -0.59
N THR A 393 -26.31 22.76 -0.58
CA THR A 393 -27.77 22.70 -0.71
C THR A 393 -28.42 22.62 0.69
N GLY A 394 -29.70 22.96 0.74
CA GLY A 394 -30.46 22.93 2.02
C GLY A 394 -30.49 21.55 2.71
N ASN A 395 -30.21 20.46 2.00
CA ASN A 395 -30.08 19.10 2.56
C ASN A 395 -28.64 18.76 3.04
N GLY A 396 -27.72 19.75 3.04
CA GLY A 396 -26.37 19.61 3.55
C GLY A 396 -25.32 19.05 2.58
N ARG A 397 -25.69 18.69 1.36
CA ARG A 397 -24.71 18.28 0.33
C ARG A 397 -23.88 19.49 -0.09
N ARG A 398 -22.59 19.27 -0.34
CA ARG A 398 -21.63 20.29 -0.75
C ARG A 398 -21.07 20.00 -2.12
N TYR A 399 -20.80 21.05 -2.86
CA TYR A 399 -20.30 20.96 -4.25
C TYR A 399 -19.23 22.02 -4.47
N GLN A 400 -18.25 21.71 -5.32
CA GLN A 400 -17.31 22.69 -5.85
C GLN A 400 -17.52 22.88 -7.36
N LEU A 401 -17.53 24.11 -7.83
CA LEU A 401 -17.56 24.40 -9.27
C LEU A 401 -16.16 24.20 -9.87
N ASP A 402 -16.07 23.35 -10.89
CA ASP A 402 -14.84 23.06 -11.62
C ASP A 402 -15.17 22.86 -13.12
N ARG A 403 -14.67 23.74 -13.98
CA ARG A 403 -14.92 23.73 -15.44
C ARG A 403 -16.39 23.69 -15.80
N GLY A 404 -17.18 24.51 -15.13
CA GLY A 404 -18.61 24.60 -15.36
C GLY A 404 -19.43 23.41 -14.85
N GLN A 405 -18.81 22.45 -14.17
CA GLN A 405 -19.47 21.29 -13.54
C GLN A 405 -19.49 21.43 -12.03
N LEU A 406 -20.57 21.00 -11.38
CA LEU A 406 -20.65 20.90 -9.93
C LEU A 406 -20.21 19.51 -9.48
N ARG A 407 -19.10 19.48 -8.74
CA ARG A 407 -18.48 18.26 -8.21
C ARG A 407 -18.90 18.08 -6.75
N GLU A 408 -19.67 17.04 -6.45
CA GLU A 408 -20.10 16.75 -5.09
C GLU A 408 -18.89 16.41 -4.21
N ILE A 409 -18.84 16.93 -2.99
CA ILE A 409 -17.82 16.62 -1.99
C ILE A 409 -18.36 15.50 -1.12
N ALA A 410 -17.67 14.36 -1.11
CA ALA A 410 -18.14 13.10 -0.53
C ALA A 410 -18.54 13.20 0.95
N SER A 411 -17.90 14.07 1.73
CA SER A 411 -18.16 14.23 3.16
C SER A 411 -17.71 15.59 3.69
N VAL A 412 -18.18 15.94 4.88
CA VAL A 412 -17.66 17.10 5.65
C VAL A 412 -16.19 16.91 6.01
N TYR A 413 -15.78 15.66 6.24
CA TYR A 413 -14.39 15.29 6.45
C TYR A 413 -13.51 15.65 5.23
N ALA A 414 -13.99 15.37 4.01
CA ALA A 414 -13.29 15.75 2.79
C ALA A 414 -13.12 17.27 2.67
N CYS A 415 -14.17 18.08 2.98
CA CYS A 415 -14.05 19.54 3.04
C CYS A 415 -12.92 19.97 3.99
N ARG A 416 -12.92 19.43 5.20
CA ARG A 416 -11.94 19.77 6.26
C ARG A 416 -10.52 19.38 5.84
N LEU A 417 -10.37 18.18 5.27
CA LEU A 417 -9.05 17.67 4.88
C LEU A 417 -8.46 18.45 3.71
N TRP A 418 -9.29 18.81 2.72
CA TRP A 418 -8.86 19.61 1.57
C TRP A 418 -8.73 21.11 1.87
N GLY A 419 -9.06 21.56 3.10
CA GLY A 419 -9.05 22.98 3.45
C GLY A 419 -10.10 23.81 2.71
N LEU A 420 -11.18 23.18 2.26
CA LEU A 420 -12.30 23.84 1.60
C LEU A 420 -13.17 24.61 2.63
N PRO A 421 -13.93 25.63 2.19
CA PRO A 421 -14.82 26.38 3.08
C PRO A 421 -15.81 25.48 3.82
N MET A 422 -15.89 25.64 5.15
CA MET A 422 -16.79 24.87 6.00
C MET A 422 -18.21 25.45 6.05
N GLU A 423 -18.36 26.75 5.78
CA GLU A 423 -19.62 27.48 5.70
C GLU A 423 -19.76 28.10 4.29
N PRO A 424 -20.02 27.27 3.25
CA PRO A 424 -20.16 27.74 1.89
C PRO A 424 -21.52 28.44 1.67
N GLU A 425 -21.67 29.13 0.56
CA GLU A 425 -22.93 29.76 0.19
C GLU A 425 -24.03 28.75 -0.15
N LEU A 426 -25.28 29.09 0.18
CA LEU A 426 -26.45 28.26 -0.15
C LEU A 426 -26.79 28.37 -1.64
N ILE A 427 -27.00 27.25 -2.29
CA ILE A 427 -27.55 27.11 -3.64
C ILE A 427 -28.89 26.38 -3.60
N THR A 428 -29.85 26.81 -4.40
CA THR A 428 -31.13 26.12 -4.54
C THR A 428 -31.00 24.87 -5.41
N LEU A 429 -31.94 23.94 -5.29
CA LEU A 429 -31.97 22.75 -6.16
C LEU A 429 -32.24 23.07 -7.63
N GLU A 430 -32.93 24.19 -7.90
CA GLU A 430 -33.18 24.66 -9.26
C GLU A 430 -31.92 25.21 -9.90
N GLU A 431 -31.15 26.01 -9.16
CA GLU A 431 -29.83 26.49 -9.62
C GLU A 431 -28.85 25.34 -9.82
N LEU A 432 -28.85 24.32 -8.92
CA LEU A 432 -28.01 23.14 -9.03
C LEU A 432 -28.23 22.41 -10.36
N LYS A 433 -29.51 22.28 -10.81
CA LYS A 433 -29.88 21.60 -12.06
C LYS A 433 -29.39 22.31 -13.33
N GLN A 434 -28.94 23.56 -13.24
CA GLN A 434 -28.37 24.28 -14.36
C GLN A 434 -26.95 23.87 -14.71
N TYR A 435 -26.30 23.12 -13.82
CA TYR A 435 -24.93 22.65 -13.98
C TYR A 435 -24.91 21.14 -14.21
N GLU A 436 -23.96 20.70 -15.02
CA GLU A 436 -23.65 19.28 -15.12
C GLU A 436 -22.97 18.79 -13.83
N GLU A 437 -23.26 17.56 -13.44
CA GLU A 437 -22.59 16.90 -12.33
C GLU A 437 -21.21 16.40 -12.78
N GLY A 438 -20.13 16.83 -12.10
CA GLY A 438 -18.76 16.40 -12.33
C GLY A 438 -18.37 15.15 -11.54
N THR A 439 -17.11 14.72 -11.70
CA THR A 439 -16.51 13.66 -10.85
C THR A 439 -16.49 14.14 -9.40
N PRO A 440 -16.94 13.33 -8.43
CA PRO A 440 -16.99 13.75 -7.03
C PRO A 440 -15.58 14.04 -6.46
N ILE A 441 -15.53 14.84 -5.41
CA ILE A 441 -14.32 15.14 -4.65
C ILE A 441 -14.29 14.22 -3.44
N VAL A 442 -13.25 13.39 -3.35
CA VAL A 442 -13.06 12.47 -2.23
C VAL A 442 -11.83 12.84 -1.40
N PRO A 443 -11.78 12.48 -0.11
CA PRO A 443 -10.61 12.76 0.71
C PRO A 443 -9.40 11.94 0.24
N PRO A 444 -8.19 12.52 0.18
CA PRO A 444 -6.98 11.77 -0.08
C PRO A 444 -6.63 10.88 1.12
N PRO A 445 -5.81 9.83 0.95
CA PRO A 445 -5.29 9.08 2.07
C PRO A 445 -4.41 9.96 2.96
N ARG A 446 -4.50 9.77 4.27
CA ARG A 446 -3.56 10.37 5.23
C ARG A 446 -2.23 9.64 5.12
N LEU A 447 -1.16 10.38 4.99
CA LEU A 447 0.20 9.84 4.93
C LEU A 447 1.01 10.43 6.08
N ARG A 448 1.61 9.58 6.93
CA ARG A 448 2.44 9.97 8.08
C ARG A 448 3.90 10.03 7.73
N SER A 449 4.38 9.08 6.92
CA SER A 449 5.77 9.04 6.49
C SER A 449 6.12 10.22 5.58
N VAL A 450 7.23 10.89 5.84
CA VAL A 450 7.72 12.01 5.01
C VAL A 450 8.24 11.55 3.65
N GLU A 451 8.49 10.27 3.49
CA GLU A 451 9.05 9.66 2.28
C GLU A 451 7.99 9.28 1.23
N LEU A 452 6.71 9.22 1.63
CA LEU A 452 5.58 8.90 0.74
C LEU A 452 5.06 10.13 -0.10
#